data_2807481959e5443e0def4772c1c7c50d
#
_entry.id   2807481959e5443e0def4772c1c7c50d
#
_cell.length_a   1.000
_cell.length_b   1.000
_cell.length_c   1.000
_cell.angle_alpha   90.00
_cell.angle_beta   90.00
_cell.angle_gamma   90.00
#
_symmetry.space_group_name_H-M   'P 1'
#
loop_
_entity.id
_entity.type
_entity.pdbx_description
1 polymer ?
#
loop_
_entity_poly.entity_id
_entity_poly.type
_entity_poly.pdbx_seq_one_letter_code
_entity_poly.pdbx_strand_id
1 'polypeptide(L)'
;LATHNLQVAAEAAGGTFRFNADVTAIQTNQGRVSGLVVNGTESIDCPVIINAAGPHSARISELAGVANKSRITTRVIRHEYVRLPRPERSGPDEPDFITFDNDIGSYTRPDLGNTILVGSEGTEVEGEITAEHDNFDRNLSNKVLEPIYRLAQRMPTLGIPNSPSGIVDLWDVSDDWIPIYDRSDLSGFYLAVGTSGNQFKTAPAVGELMAELVIA
;
A
#
# COMPACT_ATOMS: atom_id res chain seq x y z
N LEU A 1 7.66 -4.51 -11.67
CA LEU A 1 7.33 -4.89 -13.05
C LEU A 1 5.88 -4.49 -13.40
N ALA A 2 4.86 -4.93 -12.64
CA ALA A 2 3.46 -4.62 -12.95
C ALA A 2 3.16 -3.11 -12.90
N THR A 3 3.61 -2.39 -11.88
CA THR A 3 3.46 -0.93 -11.77
C THR A 3 4.09 -0.21 -12.96
N HIS A 4 5.26 -0.64 -13.40
CA HIS A 4 5.91 -0.08 -14.58
C HIS A 4 5.11 -0.35 -15.87
N ASN A 5 4.52 -1.55 -16.02
CA ASN A 5 3.66 -1.84 -17.17
C ASN A 5 2.41 -0.94 -17.20
N LEU A 6 1.81 -0.68 -16.03
CA LEU A 6 0.69 0.27 -15.92
C LEU A 6 1.11 1.70 -16.26
N GLN A 7 2.30 2.12 -15.82
CA GLN A 7 2.87 3.41 -16.20
C GLN A 7 3.02 3.54 -17.73
N VAL A 8 3.66 2.57 -18.38
CA VAL A 8 3.88 2.58 -19.83
C VAL A 8 2.54 2.62 -20.58
N ALA A 9 1.54 1.87 -20.10
CA ALA A 9 0.21 1.89 -20.70
C ALA A 9 -0.47 3.26 -20.55
N ALA A 10 -0.35 3.89 -19.39
CA ALA A 10 -0.90 5.23 -19.17
C ALA A 10 -0.19 6.30 -20.01
N GLU A 11 1.13 6.22 -20.16
CA GLU A 11 1.91 7.11 -21.05
C GLU A 11 1.47 6.95 -22.51
N ALA A 12 1.26 5.72 -22.97
CA ALA A 12 0.75 5.44 -24.30
C ALA A 12 -0.67 5.99 -24.54
N ALA A 13 -1.46 6.14 -23.47
CA ALA A 13 -2.77 6.79 -23.48
C ALA A 13 -2.71 8.31 -23.30
N GLY A 14 -1.52 8.92 -23.28
CA GLY A 14 -1.34 10.37 -23.15
C GLY A 14 -1.13 10.86 -21.71
N GLY A 15 -1.01 9.98 -20.73
CA GLY A 15 -0.67 10.31 -19.36
C GLY A 15 0.76 10.83 -19.23
N THR A 16 0.99 11.72 -18.27
CA THR A 16 2.32 12.25 -17.95
C THR A 16 2.68 11.90 -16.52
N PHE A 17 3.91 11.40 -16.30
CA PHE A 17 4.45 11.10 -14.98
C PHE A 17 5.53 12.10 -14.61
N ARG A 18 5.45 12.61 -13.40
CA ARG A 18 6.47 13.51 -12.83
C ARG A 18 7.02 12.89 -11.56
N PHE A 19 8.28 12.51 -11.59
CA PHE A 19 9.01 12.00 -10.45
C PHE A 19 9.70 13.14 -9.70
N ASN A 20 10.05 12.91 -8.44
CA ASN A 20 10.66 13.90 -7.54
C ASN A 20 9.80 15.19 -7.45
N ALA A 21 8.49 15.01 -7.41
CA ALA A 21 7.49 16.06 -7.42
C ALA A 21 6.66 15.97 -6.13
N ASP A 22 7.11 16.65 -5.06
CA ASP A 22 6.40 16.70 -3.79
C ASP A 22 5.24 17.71 -3.89
N VAL A 23 4.02 17.26 -3.61
CA VAL A 23 2.85 18.13 -3.51
C VAL A 23 2.88 18.85 -2.17
N THR A 24 3.06 20.16 -2.21
CA THR A 24 3.24 21.00 -1.03
C THR A 24 2.02 21.86 -0.67
N ALA A 25 1.08 22.03 -1.60
CA ALA A 25 -0.20 22.69 -1.34
C ALA A 25 -1.26 22.24 -2.34
N ILE A 26 -2.53 22.27 -1.92
CA ILE A 26 -3.70 22.13 -2.77
C ILE A 26 -4.35 23.51 -2.88
N GLN A 27 -4.56 23.97 -4.09
CA GLN A 27 -5.19 25.26 -4.37
C GLN A 27 -6.70 25.09 -4.54
N THR A 28 -7.46 25.99 -3.93
CA THR A 28 -8.92 25.98 -4.00
C THR A 28 -9.46 27.35 -4.35
N ASN A 29 -10.56 27.37 -5.07
CA ASN A 29 -11.33 28.57 -5.39
C ASN A 29 -12.82 28.29 -5.23
N GLN A 30 -13.52 29.10 -4.43
CA GLN A 30 -14.96 28.96 -4.17
C GLN A 30 -15.42 27.54 -3.77
N GLY A 31 -14.64 26.87 -2.91
CA GLY A 31 -14.98 25.53 -2.42
C GLY A 31 -14.72 24.39 -3.41
N ARG A 32 -13.92 24.64 -4.43
CA ARG A 32 -13.52 23.66 -5.44
C ARG A 32 -12.01 23.65 -5.62
N VAL A 33 -11.47 22.50 -5.99
CA VAL A 33 -10.06 22.38 -6.44
C VAL A 33 -9.83 23.28 -7.66
N SER A 34 -8.74 24.03 -7.64
CA SER A 34 -8.28 24.83 -8.78
C SER A 34 -6.86 24.46 -9.23
N GLY A 35 -6.09 23.78 -8.42
CA GLY A 35 -4.73 23.38 -8.75
C GLY A 35 -3.97 22.83 -7.55
N LEU A 36 -2.68 22.63 -7.75
CA LEU A 36 -1.74 22.22 -6.70
C LEU A 36 -0.38 22.91 -6.88
N VAL A 37 0.43 22.90 -5.83
CA VAL A 37 1.81 23.39 -5.85
C VAL A 37 2.77 22.20 -5.67
N VAL A 38 3.76 22.14 -6.55
CA VAL A 38 4.82 21.12 -6.52
C VAL A 38 6.12 21.77 -6.07
N ASN A 39 6.84 21.08 -5.17
CA ASN A 39 8.17 21.48 -4.66
C ASN A 39 8.19 22.92 -4.09
N GLY A 40 7.06 23.40 -3.59
CA GLY A 40 6.92 24.73 -2.99
C GLY A 40 6.94 25.91 -3.96
N THR A 41 7.12 25.71 -5.25
CA THR A 41 7.35 26.80 -6.21
C THR A 41 6.54 26.72 -7.50
N GLU A 42 6.19 25.54 -7.95
CA GLU A 42 5.52 25.35 -9.23
C GLU A 42 4.02 25.11 -9.04
N SER A 43 3.20 25.98 -9.60
CA SER A 43 1.74 25.81 -9.65
C SER A 43 1.32 25.04 -10.90
N ILE A 44 0.42 24.08 -10.70
CA ILE A 44 -0.24 23.33 -11.77
C ILE A 44 -1.75 23.55 -11.61
N ASP A 45 -2.35 24.17 -12.60
CA ASP A 45 -3.81 24.37 -12.64
C ASP A 45 -4.48 23.05 -13.04
N CYS A 46 -5.42 22.60 -12.23
CA CYS A 46 -6.24 21.43 -12.53
C CYS A 46 -7.58 21.49 -11.77
N PRO A 47 -8.69 21.11 -12.42
CA PRO A 47 -10.01 21.10 -11.78
C PRO A 47 -10.29 19.83 -10.96
N VAL A 48 -9.44 18.81 -11.07
CA VAL A 48 -9.59 17.50 -10.43
C VAL A 48 -8.26 17.04 -9.88
N ILE A 49 -8.28 16.56 -8.64
CA ILE A 49 -7.17 15.89 -7.98
C ILE A 49 -7.67 14.57 -7.41
N ILE A 50 -6.93 13.50 -7.63
CA ILE A 50 -7.16 12.20 -7.01
C ILE A 50 -6.01 11.94 -6.04
N ASN A 51 -6.31 11.86 -4.75
CA ASN A 51 -5.35 11.47 -3.73
C ASN A 51 -5.21 9.94 -3.74
N ALA A 52 -4.08 9.46 -4.26
CA ALA A 52 -3.69 8.05 -4.26
C ALA A 52 -2.29 7.89 -3.63
N ALA A 53 -1.99 8.73 -2.61
CA ALA A 53 -0.65 8.87 -2.06
C ALA A 53 -0.27 7.77 -1.05
N GLY A 54 -1.11 6.72 -0.87
CA GLY A 54 -0.83 5.59 0.02
C GLY A 54 -0.53 6.05 1.45
N PRO A 55 0.61 5.68 2.04
CA PRO A 55 0.98 6.09 3.41
C PRO A 55 1.01 7.61 3.66
N HIS A 56 1.15 8.41 2.61
CA HIS A 56 1.14 9.88 2.69
C HIS A 56 -0.25 10.49 2.44
N SER A 57 -1.28 9.69 2.26
CA SER A 57 -2.63 10.15 1.89
C SER A 57 -3.25 11.09 2.92
N ALA A 58 -2.99 10.88 4.21
CA ALA A 58 -3.46 11.76 5.28
C ALA A 58 -2.90 13.19 5.11
N ARG A 59 -1.58 13.31 4.83
CA ARG A 59 -0.93 14.61 4.56
C ARG A 59 -1.56 15.33 3.37
N ILE A 60 -1.82 14.62 2.27
CA ILE A 60 -2.44 15.23 1.10
C ILE A 60 -3.88 15.67 1.41
N SER A 61 -4.62 14.90 2.21
CA SER A 61 -5.96 15.26 2.67
C SER A 61 -5.96 16.48 3.60
N GLU A 62 -4.92 16.63 4.44
CA GLU A 62 -4.70 17.83 5.25
C GLU A 62 -4.44 19.05 4.38
N LEU A 63 -3.57 18.95 3.37
CA LEU A 63 -3.30 20.03 2.43
C LEU A 63 -4.57 20.48 1.66
N ALA A 64 -5.49 19.55 1.43
CA ALA A 64 -6.79 19.83 0.81
C ALA A 64 -7.84 20.37 1.81
N GLY A 65 -7.57 20.35 3.12
CA GLY A 65 -8.49 20.77 4.17
C GLY A 65 -9.69 19.82 4.37
N VAL A 66 -9.55 18.53 4.00
CA VAL A 66 -10.64 17.53 4.11
C VAL A 66 -10.38 16.47 5.17
N ALA A 67 -9.18 16.38 5.74
CA ALA A 67 -8.78 15.34 6.69
C ALA A 67 -9.73 15.16 7.88
N ASN A 68 -10.25 16.27 8.43
CA ASN A 68 -11.12 16.26 9.61
C ASN A 68 -12.62 16.13 9.29
N LYS A 69 -12.97 15.91 8.03
CA LYS A 69 -14.36 15.83 7.57
C LYS A 69 -14.80 14.39 7.26
N SER A 70 -13.86 13.50 7.06
CA SER A 70 -14.14 12.07 6.85
C SER A 70 -14.54 11.38 8.15
N ARG A 71 -15.53 10.47 8.06
CA ARG A 71 -15.92 9.60 9.18
C ARG A 71 -14.95 8.43 9.37
N ILE A 72 -14.25 8.04 8.29
CA ILE A 72 -13.26 6.98 8.27
C ILE A 72 -11.93 7.65 8.01
N THR A 73 -10.95 7.33 8.84
CA THR A 73 -9.59 7.85 8.72
C THR A 73 -8.64 6.76 8.22
N THR A 74 -7.46 7.18 7.80
CA THR A 74 -6.38 6.26 7.47
C THR A 74 -5.23 6.44 8.44
N ARG A 75 -4.55 5.34 8.75
CA ARG A 75 -3.34 5.32 9.55
C ARG A 75 -2.24 4.56 8.82
N VAL A 76 -1.02 4.80 9.20
CA VAL A 76 0.14 4.11 8.63
C VAL A 76 0.58 3.00 9.56
N ILE A 77 0.71 1.80 9.04
CA ILE A 77 1.25 0.65 9.74
C ILE A 77 2.56 0.25 9.08
N ARG A 78 3.60 0.11 9.90
CA ARG A 78 4.85 -0.50 9.50
C ARG A 78 4.67 -2.01 9.45
N HIS A 79 4.93 -2.62 8.30
CA HIS A 79 4.76 -4.05 8.11
C HIS A 79 6.05 -4.75 7.67
N GLU A 80 6.26 -5.96 8.15
CA GLU A 80 7.46 -6.73 7.92
C GLU A 80 7.14 -8.03 7.18
N TYR A 81 7.94 -8.32 6.15
CA TYR A 81 7.91 -9.59 5.43
C TYR A 81 9.25 -10.27 5.58
N VAL A 82 9.23 -11.55 5.87
CA VAL A 82 10.45 -12.35 5.97
C VAL A 82 10.62 -13.21 4.74
N ARG A 83 11.83 -13.24 4.22
CA ARG A 83 12.20 -14.14 3.13
C ARG A 83 12.84 -15.38 3.71
N LEU A 84 12.23 -16.53 3.44
CA LEU A 84 12.72 -17.85 3.87
C LEU A 84 13.06 -18.71 2.66
N PRO A 85 13.98 -19.67 2.80
CA PRO A 85 14.16 -20.72 1.81
C PRO A 85 12.82 -21.40 1.54
N ARG A 86 12.57 -21.71 0.28
CA ARG A 86 11.39 -22.45 -0.12
C ARG A 86 11.47 -23.86 0.49
N PRO A 87 10.39 -24.37 1.11
CA PRO A 87 10.32 -25.78 1.54
C PRO A 87 10.54 -26.74 0.37
N GLU A 88 11.10 -27.90 0.65
CA GLU A 88 11.24 -28.96 -0.36
C GLU A 88 9.87 -29.30 -0.97
N ARG A 89 9.85 -29.44 -2.27
CA ARG A 89 8.66 -29.82 -3.02
C ARG A 89 8.54 -31.34 -3.12
N SER A 90 7.28 -31.80 -3.15
CA SER A 90 6.99 -33.22 -3.42
C SER A 90 7.33 -33.62 -4.86
N GLY A 91 7.41 -32.65 -5.78
CA GLY A 91 7.81 -32.85 -7.16
C GLY A 91 8.12 -31.54 -7.91
N PRO A 92 8.79 -31.63 -9.09
CA PRO A 92 9.20 -30.45 -9.85
C PRO A 92 7.99 -29.66 -10.41
N ASP A 93 6.87 -30.31 -10.62
CA ASP A 93 5.66 -29.73 -11.21
C ASP A 93 4.65 -29.25 -10.16
N GLU A 94 5.01 -29.30 -8.87
CA GLU A 94 4.14 -28.79 -7.82
C GLU A 94 3.93 -27.28 -7.99
N PRO A 95 2.68 -26.80 -8.11
CA PRO A 95 2.40 -25.41 -8.35
C PRO A 95 2.76 -24.54 -7.15
N ASP A 96 3.08 -23.30 -7.42
CA ASP A 96 3.30 -22.28 -6.40
C ASP A 96 1.97 -21.70 -5.94
N PHE A 97 1.70 -21.81 -4.66
CA PHE A 97 0.51 -21.26 -4.05
C PHE A 97 0.85 -20.03 -3.19
N ILE A 98 -0.08 -19.08 -3.18
CA ILE A 98 -0.20 -18.11 -2.10
C ILE A 98 -1.08 -18.81 -1.05
N THR A 99 -0.58 -18.90 0.17
CA THR A 99 -1.29 -19.58 1.26
C THR A 99 -1.64 -18.57 2.33
N PHE A 100 -2.88 -18.55 2.76
CA PHE A 100 -3.35 -17.84 3.94
C PHE A 100 -3.80 -18.85 4.97
N ASP A 101 -3.21 -18.83 6.15
CA ASP A 101 -3.59 -19.68 7.27
C ASP A 101 -4.08 -18.78 8.44
N ASN A 102 -5.39 -18.57 8.47
CA ASN A 102 -6.03 -17.70 9.45
C ASN A 102 -5.95 -18.28 10.88
N ASP A 103 -5.80 -19.60 11.02
CA ASP A 103 -5.69 -20.22 12.35
C ASP A 103 -4.37 -19.84 13.04
N ILE A 104 -3.32 -19.62 12.27
CA ILE A 104 -2.01 -19.22 12.79
C ILE A 104 -1.66 -17.77 12.45
N GLY A 105 -2.54 -17.03 11.78
CA GLY A 105 -2.33 -15.64 11.41
C GLY A 105 -1.07 -15.40 10.55
N SER A 106 -0.79 -16.31 9.61
CA SER A 106 0.38 -16.22 8.73
C SER A 106 -0.02 -16.48 7.30
N TYR A 107 0.65 -15.81 6.38
CA TYR A 107 0.52 -16.10 4.96
C TYR A 107 1.87 -16.24 4.29
N THR A 108 1.90 -16.98 3.18
CA THR A 108 3.09 -17.15 2.37
C THR A 108 2.79 -16.86 0.91
N ARG A 109 3.79 -16.39 0.20
CA ARG A 109 3.76 -16.31 -1.26
C ARG A 109 5.12 -16.66 -1.85
N PRO A 110 5.16 -17.20 -3.06
CA PRO A 110 6.42 -17.38 -3.80
C PRO A 110 7.15 -16.05 -3.99
N ASP A 111 8.48 -16.13 -3.94
CA ASP A 111 9.36 -15.01 -4.25
C ASP A 111 10.51 -15.46 -5.15
N LEU A 112 11.31 -14.51 -5.63
CA LEU A 112 12.45 -14.78 -6.48
C LEU A 112 13.53 -15.59 -5.77
N GLY A 113 14.33 -16.35 -6.53
CA GLY A 113 15.51 -17.03 -5.99
C GLY A 113 15.21 -18.27 -5.14
N ASN A 114 14.16 -19.02 -5.45
CA ASN A 114 13.74 -20.21 -4.72
C ASN A 114 13.45 -19.93 -3.23
N THR A 115 12.78 -18.81 -2.98
CA THR A 115 12.36 -18.38 -1.66
C THR A 115 10.85 -18.20 -1.57
N ILE A 116 10.34 -18.07 -0.36
CA ILE A 116 8.99 -17.63 -0.05
C ILE A 116 9.07 -16.36 0.80
N LEU A 117 8.12 -15.45 0.62
CA LEU A 117 7.84 -14.38 1.57
C LEU A 117 6.80 -14.86 2.56
N VAL A 118 7.06 -14.59 3.83
CA VAL A 118 6.16 -14.86 4.96
C VAL A 118 5.75 -13.54 5.56
N GLY A 119 4.47 -13.33 5.70
CA GLY A 119 3.88 -12.17 6.37
C GLY A 119 2.95 -12.62 7.50
N SER A 120 2.63 -11.71 8.38
CA SER A 120 1.68 -11.90 9.47
C SER A 120 0.36 -11.21 9.18
N GLU A 121 -0.73 -11.86 9.58
CA GLU A 121 -2.09 -11.30 9.67
C GLU A 121 -2.58 -11.27 11.14
N GLY A 122 -1.67 -11.47 12.08
CA GLY A 122 -1.99 -11.49 13.50
C GLY A 122 -2.15 -10.08 14.10
N THR A 123 -2.57 -10.06 15.35
CA THR A 123 -2.78 -8.82 16.14
C THR A 123 -1.53 -7.98 16.30
N GLU A 124 -0.36 -8.55 16.12
CA GLU A 124 0.91 -7.83 16.09
C GLU A 124 1.02 -6.82 14.94
N VAL A 125 0.28 -7.04 13.83
CA VAL A 125 0.20 -6.10 12.69
C VAL A 125 -0.61 -4.87 13.06
N GLU A 126 -1.65 -5.03 13.87
CA GLU A 126 -2.54 -3.93 14.28
C GLU A 126 -1.87 -2.93 15.24
N GLY A 127 -0.81 -3.36 15.92
CA GLY A 127 -0.14 -2.57 16.96
C GLY A 127 0.95 -1.61 16.48
N GLU A 128 1.38 -1.68 15.22
CA GLU A 128 2.48 -0.86 14.72
C GLU A 128 1.99 0.35 13.92
N ILE A 129 1.72 1.44 14.63
CA ILE A 129 1.45 2.75 14.02
C ILE A 129 2.76 3.52 13.98
N THR A 130 3.11 4.07 12.82
CA THR A 130 4.21 5.02 12.71
C THR A 130 3.69 6.39 12.30
N ALA A 131 4.21 7.44 12.93
CA ALA A 131 3.89 8.82 12.60
C ALA A 131 4.80 9.40 11.51
N GLU A 132 5.99 8.83 11.34
CA GLU A 132 7.01 9.33 10.39
C GLU A 132 7.08 8.43 9.15
N HIS A 133 6.41 8.85 8.09
CA HIS A 133 6.28 8.07 6.86
C HIS A 133 7.58 7.99 6.06
N ASP A 134 8.43 9.00 6.15
CA ASP A 134 9.68 9.08 5.37
C ASP A 134 10.90 8.54 6.13
N ASN A 135 10.80 8.43 7.46
CA ASN A 135 11.91 8.06 8.34
C ASN A 135 11.54 6.95 9.33
N PHE A 136 11.04 5.82 8.83
CA PHE A 136 10.77 4.64 9.65
C PHE A 136 11.93 3.64 9.63
N ASP A 137 12.04 2.83 10.66
CA ASP A 137 13.05 1.77 10.72
C ASP A 137 12.78 0.69 9.66
N ARG A 138 13.73 0.53 8.75
CA ARG A 138 13.68 -0.44 7.65
C ARG A 138 14.32 -1.78 7.98
N ASN A 139 14.79 -1.96 9.21
CA ASN A 139 15.34 -3.24 9.67
C ASN A 139 14.22 -4.15 10.19
N LEU A 140 14.37 -5.44 9.98
CA LEU A 140 13.49 -6.43 10.61
C LEU A 140 13.62 -6.37 12.13
N SER A 141 12.49 -6.41 12.81
CA SER A 141 12.44 -6.53 14.27
C SER A 141 12.42 -8.01 14.70
N ASN A 142 12.54 -8.25 15.99
CA ASN A 142 12.40 -9.62 16.52
C ASN A 142 10.96 -10.16 16.41
N LYS A 143 9.98 -9.32 16.13
CA LYS A 143 8.57 -9.74 15.95
C LYS A 143 8.37 -10.64 14.75
N VAL A 144 9.25 -10.59 13.76
CA VAL A 144 9.19 -11.48 12.58
C VAL A 144 9.37 -12.95 12.91
N LEU A 145 9.95 -13.27 14.05
CA LEU A 145 10.14 -14.66 14.48
C LEU A 145 8.82 -15.36 14.83
N GLU A 146 7.84 -14.62 15.28
CA GLU A 146 6.53 -15.13 15.68
C GLU A 146 5.80 -15.83 14.51
N PRO A 147 5.52 -15.14 13.38
CA PRO A 147 4.86 -15.78 12.23
C PRO A 147 5.71 -16.92 11.64
N ILE A 148 7.03 -16.84 11.70
CA ILE A 148 7.91 -17.91 11.22
C ILE A 148 7.73 -19.17 12.07
N TYR A 149 7.74 -19.05 13.40
CA TYR A 149 7.58 -20.21 14.29
C TYR A 149 6.18 -20.83 14.19
N ARG A 150 5.14 -20.01 14.02
CA ARG A 150 3.78 -20.50 13.76
C ARG A 150 3.73 -21.27 12.44
N LEU A 151 4.33 -20.73 11.39
CA LEU A 151 4.40 -21.39 10.09
C LEU A 151 5.18 -22.70 10.13
N ALA A 152 6.29 -22.76 10.89
CA ALA A 152 7.09 -23.99 11.04
C ALA A 152 6.30 -25.15 11.67
N GLN A 153 5.26 -24.87 12.45
CA GLN A 153 4.35 -25.90 12.97
C GLN A 153 3.50 -26.54 11.86
N ARG A 154 3.18 -25.78 10.80
CA ARG A 154 2.44 -26.28 9.63
C ARG A 154 3.35 -26.88 8.57
N MET A 155 4.58 -26.38 8.48
CA MET A 155 5.58 -26.78 7.49
C MET A 155 6.86 -27.29 8.19
N PRO A 156 6.89 -28.55 8.63
CA PRO A 156 8.03 -29.08 9.39
C PRO A 156 9.37 -29.06 8.63
N THR A 157 9.33 -28.97 7.29
CA THR A 157 10.51 -28.86 6.42
C THR A 157 10.95 -27.42 6.15
N LEU A 158 10.29 -26.44 6.78
CA LEU A 158 10.64 -25.04 6.62
C LEU A 158 12.03 -24.76 7.16
N GLY A 159 12.94 -24.33 6.29
CA GLY A 159 14.27 -23.87 6.69
C GLY A 159 14.21 -22.49 7.32
N ILE A 160 14.63 -22.35 8.57
CA ILE A 160 14.73 -21.07 9.26
C ILE A 160 16.18 -20.66 9.32
N PRO A 161 16.61 -19.59 8.60
CA PRO A 161 18.00 -19.13 8.65
C PRO A 161 18.29 -18.44 9.98
N ASN A 162 19.54 -18.52 10.44
CA ASN A 162 19.99 -17.85 11.66
C ASN A 162 19.85 -16.31 11.59
N SER A 163 19.92 -15.77 10.38
CA SER A 163 19.74 -14.35 10.11
C SER A 163 18.74 -14.20 8.97
N PRO A 164 17.44 -14.08 9.27
CA PRO A 164 16.43 -13.90 8.26
C PRO A 164 16.62 -12.54 7.55
N SER A 165 16.39 -12.52 6.25
CA SER A 165 16.27 -11.31 5.45
C SER A 165 14.82 -11.02 5.15
N GLY A 166 14.51 -9.79 4.72
CA GLY A 166 13.13 -9.47 4.42
C GLY A 166 12.94 -8.07 3.87
N ILE A 167 11.72 -7.63 3.92
CA ILE A 167 11.29 -6.31 3.47
C ILE A 167 10.48 -5.68 4.60
N VAL A 168 10.78 -4.42 4.87
CA VAL A 168 9.99 -3.59 5.78
C VAL A 168 9.44 -2.43 4.98
N ASP A 169 8.13 -2.26 5.02
CA ASP A 169 7.47 -1.17 4.30
C ASP A 169 6.21 -0.72 5.04
N LEU A 170 5.52 0.26 4.49
CA LEU A 170 4.37 0.89 5.10
C LEU A 170 3.07 0.50 4.39
N TRP A 171 2.04 0.28 5.19
CA TRP A 171 0.67 0.15 4.71
C TRP A 171 -0.14 1.38 5.11
N ASP A 172 -0.98 1.86 4.22
CA ASP A 172 -2.05 2.79 4.52
C ASP A 172 -3.31 1.98 4.86
N VAL A 173 -3.76 2.06 6.09
CA VAL A 173 -4.87 1.24 6.59
C VAL A 173 -6.02 2.14 7.00
N SER A 174 -7.22 1.83 6.52
CA SER A 174 -8.46 2.46 6.99
C SER A 174 -8.89 1.87 8.34
N ASP A 175 -9.79 2.54 9.05
CA ASP A 175 -10.25 2.10 10.37
C ASP A 175 -10.95 0.73 10.33
N ASP A 176 -11.61 0.41 9.24
CA ASP A 176 -12.34 -0.83 9.01
C ASP A 176 -11.67 -1.80 8.03
N TRP A 177 -10.43 -1.51 7.63
CA TRP A 177 -9.65 -2.26 6.64
C TRP A 177 -10.27 -2.29 5.23
N ILE A 178 -11.30 -1.48 4.96
CA ILE A 178 -11.94 -1.36 3.65
C ILE A 178 -11.37 -0.13 2.94
N PRO A 179 -10.91 -0.25 1.69
CA PRO A 179 -10.37 0.89 0.94
C PRO A 179 -11.44 1.94 0.66
N ILE A 180 -11.02 3.19 0.56
CA ILE A 180 -11.87 4.34 0.29
C ILE A 180 -11.65 4.79 -1.14
N TYR A 181 -12.66 4.62 -1.97
CA TYR A 181 -12.72 5.09 -3.36
C TYR A 181 -13.95 5.99 -3.52
N ASP A 182 -13.78 7.29 -3.28
CA ASP A 182 -14.94 8.20 -3.17
C ASP A 182 -14.57 9.64 -3.48
N ARG A 183 -15.60 10.48 -3.50
CA ARG A 183 -15.50 11.94 -3.51
C ARG A 183 -15.28 12.44 -2.09
N SER A 184 -14.49 13.49 -1.92
CA SER A 184 -14.45 14.22 -0.66
C SER A 184 -15.50 15.35 -0.64
N ASP A 185 -15.63 16.03 0.52
CA ASP A 185 -16.46 17.24 0.64
C ASP A 185 -15.92 18.44 -0.16
N LEU A 186 -14.66 18.39 -0.62
CA LEU A 186 -14.09 19.39 -1.49
C LEU A 186 -14.37 19.03 -2.96
N SER A 187 -15.16 19.83 -3.65
CA SER A 187 -15.49 19.58 -5.05
C SER A 187 -14.23 19.46 -5.90
N GLY A 188 -14.12 18.39 -6.70
CA GLY A 188 -12.98 18.09 -7.54
C GLY A 188 -11.82 17.38 -6.81
N PHE A 189 -11.96 17.04 -5.51
CA PHE A 189 -10.98 16.26 -4.78
C PHE A 189 -11.52 14.87 -4.46
N TYR A 190 -10.84 13.85 -4.96
CA TYR A 190 -11.23 12.44 -4.86
C TYR A 190 -10.21 11.64 -4.05
N LEU A 191 -10.66 10.53 -3.47
CA LEU A 191 -9.88 9.67 -2.61
C LEU A 191 -9.76 8.26 -3.20
N ALA A 192 -8.54 7.75 -3.26
CA ALA A 192 -8.21 6.36 -3.54
C ALA A 192 -7.16 5.92 -2.50
N VAL A 193 -7.60 5.71 -1.26
CA VAL A 193 -6.75 5.59 -0.07
C VAL A 193 -7.18 4.42 0.81
N GLY A 194 -6.38 4.11 1.84
CA GLY A 194 -6.72 3.07 2.80
C GLY A 194 -6.69 1.68 2.18
N THR A 195 -5.66 1.39 1.38
CA THR A 195 -5.56 0.13 0.61
C THR A 195 -5.39 -1.10 1.49
N SER A 196 -5.05 -0.92 2.76
CA SER A 196 -5.00 -1.95 3.81
C SER A 196 -4.21 -3.19 3.41
N GLY A 197 -3.12 -2.98 2.65
CA GLY A 197 -2.16 -4.01 2.25
C GLY A 197 -2.63 -4.99 1.18
N ASN A 198 -3.84 -4.89 0.64
CA ASN A 198 -4.38 -5.95 -0.21
C ASN A 198 -4.98 -5.52 -1.56
N GLN A 199 -4.86 -4.25 -1.96
CA GLN A 199 -5.56 -3.70 -3.14
C GLN A 199 -4.75 -3.74 -4.45
N PHE A 200 -3.52 -4.19 -4.45
CA PHE A 200 -2.70 -4.25 -5.66
C PHE A 200 -3.37 -5.05 -6.80
N LYS A 201 -4.00 -6.17 -6.47
CA LYS A 201 -4.71 -7.04 -7.42
C LYS A 201 -5.94 -6.39 -8.05
N THR A 202 -6.55 -5.42 -7.38
CA THR A 202 -7.77 -4.74 -7.82
C THR A 202 -7.49 -3.44 -8.58
N ALA A 203 -6.23 -2.99 -8.65
CA ALA A 203 -5.84 -1.70 -9.21
C ALA A 203 -6.42 -1.40 -10.60
N PRO A 204 -6.50 -2.34 -11.56
CA PRO A 204 -7.11 -2.06 -12.86
C PRO A 204 -8.62 -1.73 -12.77
N ALA A 205 -9.37 -2.51 -11.98
CA ALA A 205 -10.80 -2.28 -11.78
C ALA A 205 -11.06 -0.98 -11.00
N VAL A 206 -10.24 -0.70 -10.00
CA VAL A 206 -10.30 0.56 -9.24
C VAL A 206 -10.02 1.76 -10.15
N GLY A 207 -9.05 1.65 -11.05
CA GLY A 207 -8.75 2.69 -12.04
C GLY A 207 -9.97 3.03 -12.90
N GLU A 208 -10.69 2.01 -13.38
CA GLU A 208 -11.93 2.17 -14.15
C GLU A 208 -13.04 2.83 -13.32
N LEU A 209 -13.31 2.31 -12.11
CA LEU A 209 -14.30 2.91 -11.20
C LEU A 209 -14.01 4.36 -10.85
N MET A 210 -12.75 4.69 -10.58
CA MET A 210 -12.34 6.06 -10.29
C MET A 210 -12.50 6.98 -11.51
N ALA A 211 -12.22 6.50 -12.71
CA ALA A 211 -12.43 7.25 -13.92
C ALA A 211 -13.92 7.56 -14.14
N GLU A 212 -14.80 6.58 -13.98
CA GLU A 212 -16.25 6.76 -14.04
C GLU A 212 -16.74 7.76 -12.97
N LEU A 213 -16.25 7.63 -11.73
CA LEU A 213 -16.62 8.52 -10.63
C LEU A 213 -16.25 9.99 -10.91
N VAL A 214 -15.11 10.22 -11.57
CA VAL A 214 -14.63 11.56 -11.91
C VAL A 214 -15.40 12.18 -13.07
N ILE A 215 -15.84 11.37 -14.05
CA ILE A 215 -16.54 11.83 -15.25
C ILE A 215 -18.05 12.06 -14.97
N ALA A 216 -18.63 11.34 -14.01
CA ALA A 216 -20.03 11.45 -13.63
C ALA A 216 -20.34 12.78 -12.91
#